data_20e58662a125528fac4ba6879691df2f
#
_entry.id   20e58662a125528fac4ba6879691df2f
#
_cell.length_a   1.000
_cell.length_b   1.000
_cell.length_c   1.000
_cell.angle_alpha   90.00
_cell.angle_beta   90.00
_cell.angle_gamma   90.00
#
_symmetry.space_group_name_H-M   'P 1'
#
loop_
_entity.id
_entity.type
_entity.pdbx_description
1 polymer ?
#
loop_
_entity_poly.entity_id
_entity_poly.type
_entity_poly.pdbx_seq_one_letter_code
_entity_poly.pdbx_strand_id
1 'polypeptide(L)'
;MKAAIVQPDGKMKVEECPTPEPGPEEILVKVAYCGICGSDLHMADAGFFPPGCIIGHEMSGHVAAVGEGVQGWSEGDAVVVLPMDPCLACEPCRRGDIQVCPEGIMRGYGVGANPGGFAQYMLVRPSMLYPVPAGMDMKLAALNEPWAVAVRGVNLSSILVGHQAVVMGAGPIGLLCVYALKIAGAVGIYVSEPDPYRAEKARAAGADGVFDPKKVVVADEVRKAAGRSPDVVIDCAGTETSIEEAAAIVKAHGRVVALGVHMSNVALFPMNWFMKEIQLHFSLAYNLGEFESSLAQLARGAVDPEVVVSDVVPLNEIAEAFEALHAPGHTKILIDCQGV
;
A
#
# COMPACT_ATOMS: atom_id res chain seq x y z
N MET A 1 10.89 20.57 -15.14
CA MET A 1 9.79 20.04 -14.34
C MET A 1 10.00 20.35 -12.86
N LYS A 2 8.94 20.34 -12.06
CA LYS A 2 9.05 20.35 -10.60
C LYS A 2 9.05 18.91 -10.04
N ALA A 3 9.83 18.69 -8.99
CA ALA A 3 9.91 17.41 -8.28
C ALA A 3 10.18 17.65 -6.80
N ALA A 4 9.65 16.79 -5.95
CA ALA A 4 9.96 16.77 -4.53
C ALA A 4 11.24 15.96 -4.29
N ILE A 5 12.27 16.64 -3.85
CA ILE A 5 13.62 16.10 -3.70
C ILE A 5 13.93 15.94 -2.21
N VAL A 6 14.43 14.77 -1.82
CA VAL A 6 14.89 14.51 -0.46
C VAL A 6 16.09 15.37 -0.14
N GLN A 7 16.00 16.15 0.95
CA GLN A 7 17.05 17.04 1.40
C GLN A 7 18.02 16.32 2.36
N PRO A 8 19.20 16.89 2.67
CA PRO A 8 20.14 16.30 3.62
C PRO A 8 19.59 16.08 5.04
N ASP A 9 18.53 16.79 5.42
CA ASP A 9 17.82 16.62 6.70
C ASP A 9 16.67 15.61 6.64
N GLY A 10 16.51 14.91 5.50
CA GLY A 10 15.46 13.92 5.25
C GLY A 10 14.11 14.51 4.82
N LYS A 11 13.96 15.83 4.82
CA LYS A 11 12.70 16.49 4.43
C LYS A 11 12.55 16.56 2.92
N MET A 12 11.30 16.67 2.47
CA MET A 12 10.96 16.90 1.06
C MET A 12 10.99 18.39 0.75
N LYS A 13 11.61 18.75 -0.38
CA LYS A 13 11.55 20.11 -0.92
C LYS A 13 11.28 20.07 -2.41
N VAL A 14 10.29 20.84 -2.86
CA VAL A 14 10.01 20.95 -4.30
C VAL A 14 11.01 21.88 -4.95
N GLU A 15 11.66 21.38 -6.00
CA GLU A 15 12.68 22.09 -6.76
C GLU A 15 12.41 21.95 -8.26
N GLU A 16 12.91 22.91 -9.03
CA GLU A 16 12.92 22.81 -10.49
C GLU A 16 14.13 21.96 -10.94
N CYS A 17 13.87 20.98 -11.78
CA CYS A 17 14.89 20.14 -12.39
C CYS A 17 14.57 19.93 -13.88
N PRO A 18 15.56 19.53 -14.69
CA PRO A 18 15.30 19.21 -16.09
C PRO A 18 14.21 18.16 -16.24
N THR A 19 13.30 18.36 -17.18
CA THR A 19 12.37 17.27 -17.57
C THR A 19 13.18 16.21 -18.29
N PRO A 20 13.11 14.92 -17.87
CA PRO A 20 13.87 13.89 -18.56
C PRO A 20 13.28 13.62 -19.94
N GLU A 21 14.14 13.19 -20.87
CA GLU A 21 13.73 12.75 -22.21
C GLU A 21 13.83 11.23 -22.29
N PRO A 22 12.84 10.53 -22.88
CA PRO A 22 12.89 9.08 -22.97
C PRO A 22 13.96 8.63 -23.97
N GLY A 23 14.87 7.80 -23.48
CA GLY A 23 15.82 7.07 -24.31
C GLY A 23 15.16 5.90 -25.05
N PRO A 24 15.95 5.10 -25.81
CA PRO A 24 15.45 3.88 -26.40
C PRO A 24 14.84 2.95 -25.34
N GLU A 25 13.69 2.37 -25.66
CA GLU A 25 12.95 1.46 -24.76
C GLU A 25 12.49 2.10 -23.41
N GLU A 26 12.36 3.41 -23.35
CA GLU A 26 11.82 4.13 -22.20
C GLU A 26 10.54 4.89 -22.57
N ILE A 27 9.72 5.16 -21.56
CA ILE A 27 8.51 5.97 -21.68
C ILE A 27 8.57 7.09 -20.64
N LEU A 28 8.27 8.30 -21.08
CA LEU A 28 8.03 9.42 -20.19
C LEU A 28 6.56 9.41 -19.75
N VAL A 29 6.34 9.29 -18.46
CA VAL A 29 5.00 9.39 -17.85
C VAL A 29 4.83 10.76 -17.23
N LYS A 30 3.75 11.47 -17.61
CA LYS A 30 3.23 12.63 -16.90
C LYS A 30 2.44 12.12 -15.71
N VAL A 31 2.98 12.24 -14.50
CA VAL A 31 2.34 11.75 -13.27
C VAL A 31 1.14 12.62 -12.96
N ALA A 32 -0.04 12.03 -12.83
CA ALA A 32 -1.26 12.71 -12.39
C ALA A 32 -1.31 12.78 -10.87
N TYR A 33 -1.31 11.60 -10.23
CA TYR A 33 -1.35 11.49 -8.77
C TYR A 33 -0.32 10.49 -8.28
N CYS A 34 0.24 10.76 -7.08
CA CYS A 34 1.08 9.83 -6.36
C CYS A 34 0.68 9.81 -4.88
N GLY A 35 0.36 8.62 -4.34
CA GLY A 35 0.02 8.45 -2.93
C GLY A 35 1.24 8.46 -2.03
N ILE A 36 1.11 9.04 -0.82
CA ILE A 36 2.11 8.89 0.24
C ILE A 36 1.86 7.57 0.96
N CYS A 37 2.86 6.71 0.99
CA CYS A 37 2.84 5.44 1.72
C CYS A 37 3.39 5.59 3.15
N GLY A 38 2.93 4.76 4.09
CA GLY A 38 3.55 4.68 5.41
C GLY A 38 5.04 4.32 5.37
N SER A 39 5.48 3.55 4.36
CA SER A 39 6.89 3.24 4.17
C SER A 39 7.72 4.46 3.78
N ASP A 40 7.15 5.42 3.01
CA ASP A 40 7.84 6.68 2.68
C ASP A 40 8.16 7.46 3.97
N LEU A 41 7.18 7.53 4.90
CA LEU A 41 7.35 8.20 6.19
C LEU A 41 8.43 7.50 7.04
N HIS A 42 8.29 6.19 7.27
CA HIS A 42 9.23 5.43 8.11
C HIS A 42 10.65 5.44 7.57
N MET A 43 10.82 5.33 6.25
CA MET A 43 12.13 5.31 5.62
C MET A 43 12.76 6.71 5.57
N ALA A 44 11.95 7.78 5.42
CA ALA A 44 12.41 9.16 5.50
C ALA A 44 12.87 9.48 6.93
N ASP A 45 12.07 9.14 7.95
CA ASP A 45 12.41 9.33 9.36
C ASP A 45 13.68 8.59 9.79
N ALA A 46 13.88 7.39 9.22
CA ALA A 46 15.09 6.58 9.45
C ALA A 46 16.32 7.06 8.66
N GLY A 47 16.19 8.10 7.80
CA GLY A 47 17.26 8.60 6.95
C GLY A 47 17.73 7.59 5.88
N PHE A 48 16.83 6.71 5.45
CA PHE A 48 17.16 5.66 4.48
C PHE A 48 17.36 6.22 3.06
N PHE A 49 16.61 7.26 2.70
CA PHE A 49 16.70 7.84 1.36
C PHE A 49 17.89 8.80 1.25
N PRO A 50 18.78 8.60 0.27
CA PRO A 50 19.88 9.53 0.07
C PRO A 50 19.37 10.92 -0.39
N PRO A 51 20.03 12.01 0.01
CA PRO A 51 19.72 13.33 -0.50
C PRO A 51 19.81 13.39 -2.03
N GLY A 52 18.90 14.12 -2.66
CA GLY A 52 18.81 14.26 -4.10
C GLY A 52 17.89 13.26 -4.80
N CYS A 53 17.40 12.22 -4.13
CA CYS A 53 16.47 11.29 -4.74
C CYS A 53 15.03 11.84 -4.75
N ILE A 54 14.23 11.33 -5.69
CA ILE A 54 12.78 11.55 -5.81
C ILE A 54 12.12 10.24 -5.43
N ILE A 55 11.27 10.25 -4.40
CA ILE A 55 10.55 9.07 -3.92
C ILE A 55 9.08 9.08 -4.34
N GLY A 56 8.27 8.16 -3.80
CA GLY A 56 6.86 7.98 -4.12
C GLY A 56 6.63 6.86 -5.14
N HIS A 57 5.81 5.89 -4.77
CA HIS A 57 5.68 4.62 -5.50
C HIS A 57 4.23 4.20 -5.77
N GLU A 58 3.24 5.00 -5.40
CA GLU A 58 1.81 4.73 -5.64
C GLU A 58 1.29 5.67 -6.75
N MET A 59 1.63 5.40 -8.02
CA MET A 59 1.51 6.38 -9.10
C MET A 59 0.46 6.03 -10.13
N SER A 60 -0.25 7.06 -10.59
CA SER A 60 -1.05 7.06 -11.82
C SER A 60 -0.67 8.25 -12.71
N GLY A 61 -0.85 8.12 -14.00
CA GLY A 61 -0.48 9.18 -14.94
C GLY A 61 -0.87 8.87 -16.38
N HIS A 62 -0.27 9.64 -17.29
CA HIS A 62 -0.46 9.46 -18.72
C HIS A 62 0.89 9.40 -19.42
N VAL A 63 0.98 8.60 -20.46
CA VAL A 63 2.13 8.60 -21.34
C VAL A 63 2.30 9.99 -21.96
N ALA A 64 3.44 10.63 -21.76
CA ALA A 64 3.75 11.97 -22.28
C ALA A 64 4.66 11.92 -23.50
N ALA A 65 5.54 10.92 -23.58
CA ALA A 65 6.38 10.67 -24.74
C ALA A 65 6.84 9.21 -24.74
N VAL A 66 7.10 8.68 -25.92
CA VAL A 66 7.51 7.30 -26.15
C VAL A 66 8.87 7.28 -26.83
N GLY A 67 9.83 6.57 -26.23
CA GLY A 67 11.18 6.43 -26.78
C GLY A 67 11.25 5.53 -28.01
N GLU A 68 12.38 5.59 -28.71
CA GLU A 68 12.60 4.76 -29.89
C GLU A 68 12.52 3.26 -29.56
N GLY A 69 11.86 2.50 -30.42
CA GLY A 69 11.72 1.03 -30.27
C GLY A 69 10.57 0.56 -29.41
N VAL A 70 9.94 1.43 -28.62
CA VAL A 70 8.78 1.08 -27.78
C VAL A 70 7.57 0.79 -28.66
N GLN A 71 6.87 -0.30 -28.35
CA GLN A 71 5.63 -0.69 -29.02
C GLN A 71 4.49 -0.85 -28.02
N GLY A 72 3.25 -0.69 -28.48
CA GLY A 72 2.04 -0.93 -27.69
C GLY A 72 1.62 0.24 -26.79
N TRP A 73 2.34 1.36 -26.79
CA TRP A 73 2.01 2.56 -26.04
C TRP A 73 1.98 3.80 -26.94
N SER A 74 1.10 4.72 -26.62
CA SER A 74 0.93 6.00 -27.33
C SER A 74 0.81 7.16 -26.34
N GLU A 75 1.16 8.35 -26.78
CA GLU A 75 0.93 9.57 -25.99
C GLU A 75 -0.55 9.71 -25.64
N GLY A 76 -0.82 10.04 -24.37
CA GLY A 76 -2.15 10.16 -23.81
C GLY A 76 -2.69 8.87 -23.15
N ASP A 77 -2.06 7.72 -23.36
CA ASP A 77 -2.49 6.49 -22.70
C ASP A 77 -2.46 6.65 -21.18
N ALA A 78 -3.58 6.33 -20.53
CA ALA A 78 -3.70 6.36 -19.09
C ALA A 78 -3.06 5.11 -18.47
N VAL A 79 -2.17 5.30 -17.49
CA VAL A 79 -1.34 4.23 -16.93
C VAL A 79 -1.21 4.31 -15.41
N VAL A 80 -0.98 3.15 -14.78
CA VAL A 80 -0.34 3.03 -13.48
C VAL A 80 1.03 2.41 -13.64
N VAL A 81 1.94 2.71 -12.71
CA VAL A 81 3.32 2.23 -12.75
C VAL A 81 3.51 1.16 -11.69
N LEU A 82 4.00 -0.02 -12.10
CA LEU A 82 4.52 -1.03 -11.18
C LEU A 82 5.84 -0.52 -10.59
N PRO A 83 5.92 -0.21 -9.29
CA PRO A 83 7.11 0.41 -8.72
C PRO A 83 8.29 -0.55 -8.54
N MET A 84 8.07 -1.85 -8.51
CA MET A 84 9.14 -2.85 -8.48
C MET A 84 9.68 -3.09 -9.88
N ASP A 85 11.02 -3.13 -10.02
CA ASP A 85 11.70 -3.46 -11.27
C ASP A 85 12.40 -4.82 -11.20
N PRO A 86 11.66 -5.94 -11.36
CA PRO A 86 12.20 -7.28 -11.21
C PRO A 86 13.15 -7.65 -12.35
N CYS A 87 14.12 -8.54 -12.08
CA CYS A 87 15.05 -9.02 -13.09
C CYS A 87 14.43 -9.98 -14.12
N LEU A 88 13.24 -10.52 -13.84
CA LEU A 88 12.48 -11.49 -14.65
C LEU A 88 13.24 -12.79 -14.97
N ALA A 89 14.44 -13.00 -14.41
CA ALA A 89 15.32 -14.13 -14.70
C ALA A 89 15.59 -15.04 -13.50
N CYS A 90 15.51 -14.52 -12.27
CA CYS A 90 15.74 -15.32 -11.06
C CYS A 90 14.61 -16.31 -10.79
N GLU A 91 14.82 -17.25 -9.87
CA GLU A 91 13.87 -18.30 -9.55
C GLU A 91 12.53 -17.75 -9.03
N PRO A 92 12.47 -16.77 -8.09
CA PRO A 92 11.21 -16.12 -7.72
C PRO A 92 10.47 -15.50 -8.91
N CYS A 93 11.16 -14.73 -9.76
CA CYS A 93 10.53 -14.10 -10.91
C CYS A 93 9.90 -15.11 -11.88
N ARG A 94 10.56 -16.25 -12.11
CA ARG A 94 10.00 -17.31 -12.99
C ARG A 94 8.73 -17.94 -12.44
N ARG A 95 8.48 -17.84 -11.14
CA ARG A 95 7.23 -18.26 -10.49
C ARG A 95 6.19 -17.16 -10.38
N GLY A 96 6.51 -15.93 -10.79
CA GLY A 96 5.65 -14.77 -10.63
C GLY A 96 5.78 -14.04 -9.28
N ASP A 97 6.68 -14.51 -8.40
CA ASP A 97 6.92 -13.94 -7.07
C ASP A 97 7.92 -12.78 -7.15
N ILE A 98 7.60 -11.76 -7.93
CA ILE A 98 8.49 -10.62 -8.21
C ILE A 98 8.85 -9.82 -6.96
N GLN A 99 7.99 -9.81 -5.95
CA GLN A 99 8.16 -9.07 -4.69
C GLN A 99 9.35 -9.58 -3.84
N VAL A 100 9.80 -10.79 -4.08
CA VAL A 100 11.00 -11.36 -3.45
C VAL A 100 12.17 -11.51 -4.42
N CYS A 101 12.12 -10.81 -5.56
CA CYS A 101 13.26 -10.67 -6.45
C CYS A 101 14.38 -9.87 -5.76
N PRO A 102 15.62 -10.38 -5.68
CA PRO A 102 16.71 -9.66 -5.00
C PRO A 102 17.02 -8.28 -5.58
N GLU A 103 16.72 -8.07 -6.87
CA GLU A 103 16.95 -6.81 -7.56
C GLU A 103 15.70 -5.91 -7.61
N GLY A 104 14.50 -6.48 -7.44
CA GLY A 104 13.24 -5.82 -7.76
C GLY A 104 12.99 -4.52 -6.99
N ILE A 105 13.14 -4.53 -5.67
CA ILE A 105 12.99 -3.34 -4.82
C ILE A 105 14.21 -2.43 -4.98
N MET A 106 15.42 -2.99 -5.06
CA MET A 106 16.65 -2.20 -5.19
C MET A 106 16.66 -1.33 -6.44
N ARG A 107 16.06 -1.79 -7.53
CA ARG A 107 15.88 -1.02 -8.78
C ARG A 107 14.53 -0.33 -8.86
N GLY A 108 13.70 -0.43 -7.80
CA GLY A 108 12.35 0.10 -7.80
C GLY A 108 12.27 1.61 -8.02
N TYR A 109 11.13 2.04 -8.55
CA TYR A 109 10.79 3.44 -8.79
C TYR A 109 10.23 4.05 -7.50
N GLY A 110 10.93 5.05 -6.96
CA GLY A 110 10.51 5.75 -5.75
C GLY A 110 10.69 4.99 -4.44
N VAL A 111 11.18 3.75 -4.49
CA VAL A 111 11.52 2.90 -3.34
C VAL A 111 12.96 2.39 -3.39
N GLY A 112 13.61 2.51 -4.53
CA GLY A 112 14.96 2.02 -4.79
C GLY A 112 15.80 3.04 -5.54
N ALA A 113 16.56 2.58 -6.54
CA ALA A 113 17.51 3.41 -7.27
C ALA A 113 16.85 4.34 -8.32
N ASN A 114 15.67 3.99 -8.83
CA ASN A 114 15.01 4.79 -9.85
C ASN A 114 14.14 5.90 -9.23
N PRO A 115 14.11 7.11 -9.85
CA PRO A 115 13.25 8.21 -9.42
C PRO A 115 11.78 7.80 -9.38
N GLY A 116 11.06 8.30 -8.36
CA GLY A 116 9.64 8.00 -8.12
C GLY A 116 8.68 9.06 -8.63
N GLY A 117 7.44 8.93 -8.17
CA GLY A 117 6.28 9.67 -8.66
C GLY A 117 6.01 11.02 -7.98
N PHE A 118 6.77 11.44 -6.96
CA PHE A 118 6.60 12.80 -6.42
C PHE A 118 7.28 13.84 -7.32
N ALA A 119 6.90 13.80 -8.60
CA ALA A 119 7.40 14.68 -9.65
C ALA A 119 6.34 14.84 -10.75
N GLN A 120 6.45 15.90 -11.55
CA GLN A 120 5.54 16.09 -12.68
C GLN A 120 5.71 15.03 -13.78
N TYR A 121 6.92 14.52 -13.95
CA TYR A 121 7.26 13.50 -14.96
C TYR A 121 8.26 12.50 -14.40
N MET A 122 8.19 11.28 -14.89
CA MET A 122 9.13 10.21 -14.58
C MET A 122 9.40 9.34 -15.81
N LEU A 123 10.61 8.78 -15.89
CA LEU A 123 10.95 7.76 -16.89
C LEU A 123 10.68 6.37 -16.33
N VAL A 124 10.09 5.52 -17.16
CA VAL A 124 9.83 4.12 -16.80
C VAL A 124 10.09 3.20 -17.98
N ARG A 125 10.39 1.96 -17.71
CA ARG A 125 10.41 0.91 -18.74
C ARG A 125 9.00 0.53 -19.13
N PRO A 126 8.72 0.25 -20.43
CA PRO A 126 7.38 -0.13 -20.89
C PRO A 126 6.76 -1.30 -20.15
N SER A 127 7.59 -2.27 -19.69
CA SER A 127 7.15 -3.44 -18.93
C SER A 127 6.61 -3.12 -17.52
N MET A 128 6.83 -1.90 -17.02
CA MET A 128 6.34 -1.44 -15.71
C MET A 128 4.99 -0.73 -15.82
N LEU A 129 4.48 -0.50 -17.02
CA LEU A 129 3.21 0.18 -17.25
C LEU A 129 2.04 -0.79 -17.38
N TYR A 130 0.93 -0.44 -16.76
CA TYR A 130 -0.35 -1.14 -16.88
C TYR A 130 -1.43 -0.15 -17.30
N PRO A 131 -2.24 -0.48 -18.34
CA PRO A 131 -3.23 0.44 -18.87
C PRO A 131 -4.40 0.60 -17.89
N VAL A 132 -4.75 1.84 -17.62
CA VAL A 132 -5.92 2.17 -16.81
C VAL A 132 -7.18 1.96 -17.63
N PRO A 133 -8.20 1.26 -17.10
CA PRO A 133 -9.49 1.09 -17.80
C PRO A 133 -10.12 2.43 -18.18
N ALA A 134 -10.71 2.49 -19.38
CA ALA A 134 -11.32 3.71 -19.91
C ALA A 134 -12.38 4.28 -18.94
N GLY A 135 -12.28 5.58 -18.67
CA GLY A 135 -13.21 6.29 -17.79
C GLY A 135 -12.94 6.15 -16.28
N MET A 136 -11.91 5.43 -15.89
CA MET A 136 -11.50 5.34 -14.49
C MET A 136 -10.83 6.65 -14.05
N ASP A 137 -11.20 7.14 -12.86
CA ASP A 137 -10.57 8.31 -12.25
C ASP A 137 -9.11 8.01 -11.89
N MET A 138 -8.20 8.94 -12.21
CA MET A 138 -6.77 8.78 -11.96
C MET A 138 -6.41 8.79 -10.47
N LYS A 139 -7.22 9.41 -9.59
CA LYS A 139 -7.07 9.30 -8.13
C LYS A 139 -7.35 7.87 -7.67
N LEU A 140 -8.41 7.24 -8.20
CA LEU A 140 -8.72 5.85 -7.92
C LEU A 140 -7.63 4.94 -8.49
N ALA A 141 -7.09 5.23 -9.69
CA ALA A 141 -6.00 4.48 -10.29
C ALA A 141 -4.73 4.51 -9.44
N ALA A 142 -4.41 5.64 -8.78
CA ALA A 142 -3.27 5.75 -7.86
C ALA A 142 -3.38 4.81 -6.65
N LEU A 143 -4.59 4.36 -6.30
CA LEU A 143 -4.79 3.36 -5.24
C LEU A 143 -4.48 1.92 -5.71
N ASN A 144 -4.10 1.69 -6.98
CA ASN A 144 -3.83 0.34 -7.46
C ASN A 144 -2.71 -0.35 -6.68
N GLU A 145 -1.64 0.38 -6.40
CA GLU A 145 -0.50 -0.16 -5.65
C GLU A 145 -0.92 -0.60 -4.24
N PRO A 146 -1.43 0.26 -3.35
CA PRO A 146 -1.82 -0.14 -2.01
C PRO A 146 -3.01 -1.13 -1.99
N TRP A 147 -3.88 -1.10 -3.00
CA TRP A 147 -4.92 -2.10 -3.14
C TRP A 147 -4.35 -3.49 -3.42
N ALA A 148 -3.34 -3.61 -4.30
CA ALA A 148 -2.66 -4.86 -4.56
C ALA A 148 -1.99 -5.44 -3.30
N VAL A 149 -1.41 -4.58 -2.43
CA VAL A 149 -0.88 -4.98 -1.11
C VAL A 149 -1.97 -5.60 -0.23
N ALA A 150 -3.13 -4.96 -0.13
CA ALA A 150 -4.24 -5.47 0.66
C ALA A 150 -4.80 -6.79 0.10
N VAL A 151 -4.97 -6.88 -1.22
CA VAL A 151 -5.39 -8.11 -1.91
C VAL A 151 -4.44 -9.26 -1.61
N ARG A 152 -3.12 -9.05 -1.70
CA ARG A 152 -2.14 -10.07 -1.35
C ARG A 152 -2.25 -10.51 0.09
N GLY A 153 -2.36 -9.59 1.04
CA GLY A 153 -2.52 -9.92 2.45
C GLY A 153 -3.73 -10.81 2.70
N VAL A 154 -4.86 -10.48 2.06
CA VAL A 154 -6.09 -11.28 2.15
C VAL A 154 -5.93 -12.64 1.45
N ASN A 155 -5.28 -12.72 0.29
CA ASN A 155 -4.99 -13.99 -0.38
C ASN A 155 -4.13 -14.91 0.50
N LEU A 156 -3.07 -14.38 1.12
CA LEU A 156 -2.20 -15.13 2.04
C LEU A 156 -2.93 -15.60 3.30
N SER A 157 -3.98 -14.90 3.70
CA SER A 157 -4.81 -15.28 4.85
C SER A 157 -5.59 -16.57 4.62
N SER A 158 -5.78 -16.99 3.36
CA SER A 158 -6.62 -18.11 2.96
C SER A 158 -8.02 -18.03 3.55
N ILE A 159 -8.56 -16.82 3.65
CA ILE A 159 -9.93 -16.62 4.13
C ILE A 159 -10.92 -17.29 3.19
N LEU A 160 -11.98 -17.85 3.76
CA LEU A 160 -13.05 -18.53 3.03
C LEU A 160 -14.38 -17.83 3.30
N VAL A 161 -15.34 -18.06 2.42
CA VAL A 161 -16.74 -17.63 2.65
C VAL A 161 -17.23 -18.19 3.99
N GLY A 162 -17.77 -17.33 4.84
CA GLY A 162 -18.21 -17.69 6.19
C GLY A 162 -17.16 -17.53 7.29
N HIS A 163 -15.93 -17.22 6.95
CA HIS A 163 -14.90 -16.88 7.94
C HIS A 163 -15.11 -15.47 8.53
N GLN A 164 -14.53 -15.27 9.71
CA GLN A 164 -14.46 -13.97 10.40
C GLN A 164 -13.01 -13.51 10.46
N ALA A 165 -12.80 -12.21 10.37
CA ALA A 165 -11.48 -11.61 10.39
C ALA A 165 -11.38 -10.43 11.35
N VAL A 166 -10.16 -10.18 11.83
CA VAL A 166 -9.78 -8.94 12.50
C VAL A 166 -8.69 -8.24 11.69
N VAL A 167 -8.82 -6.94 11.53
CA VAL A 167 -7.77 -6.07 10.99
C VAL A 167 -7.24 -5.21 12.13
N MET A 168 -5.95 -5.25 12.36
CA MET A 168 -5.27 -4.41 13.36
C MET A 168 -4.68 -3.19 12.67
N GLY A 169 -5.19 -2.00 13.05
CA GLY A 169 -4.89 -0.72 12.40
C GLY A 169 -5.84 -0.40 11.24
N ALA A 170 -6.41 0.81 11.25
CA ALA A 170 -7.27 1.35 10.19
C ALA A 170 -6.57 2.49 9.41
N GLY A 171 -5.26 2.39 9.21
CA GLY A 171 -4.55 3.16 8.20
C GLY A 171 -5.00 2.75 6.78
N PRO A 172 -4.42 3.34 5.73
CA PRO A 172 -4.84 3.07 4.34
C PRO A 172 -4.89 1.58 4.01
N ILE A 173 -3.86 0.82 4.38
CA ILE A 173 -3.80 -0.63 4.11
C ILE A 173 -4.87 -1.39 4.90
N GLY A 174 -5.11 -1.02 6.18
CA GLY A 174 -6.16 -1.66 6.97
C GLY A 174 -7.56 -1.41 6.42
N LEU A 175 -7.87 -0.18 5.97
CA LEU A 175 -9.13 0.14 5.31
C LEU A 175 -9.31 -0.66 4.02
N LEU A 176 -8.27 -0.76 3.20
CA LEU A 176 -8.27 -1.58 1.99
C LEU A 176 -8.43 -3.07 2.30
N CYS A 177 -7.84 -3.57 3.39
CA CYS A 177 -8.06 -4.95 3.85
C CYS A 177 -9.53 -5.22 4.24
N VAL A 178 -10.23 -4.24 4.83
CA VAL A 178 -11.67 -4.38 5.12
C VAL A 178 -12.46 -4.61 3.82
N TYR A 179 -12.20 -3.82 2.77
CA TYR A 179 -12.84 -4.03 1.46
C TYR A 179 -12.47 -5.38 0.85
N ALA A 180 -11.19 -5.77 0.87
CA ALA A 180 -10.74 -7.03 0.30
C ALA A 180 -11.34 -8.25 1.02
N LEU A 181 -11.45 -8.19 2.36
CA LEU A 181 -12.09 -9.24 3.17
C LEU A 181 -13.58 -9.39 2.84
N LYS A 182 -14.30 -8.28 2.60
CA LYS A 182 -15.71 -8.34 2.16
C LYS A 182 -15.83 -9.04 0.81
N ILE A 183 -14.99 -8.68 -0.15
CA ILE A 183 -14.97 -9.31 -1.48
C ILE A 183 -14.63 -10.80 -1.38
N ALA A 184 -13.71 -11.17 -0.47
CA ALA A 184 -13.34 -12.57 -0.22
C ALA A 184 -14.43 -13.39 0.49
N GLY A 185 -15.53 -12.75 0.94
CA GLY A 185 -16.68 -13.43 1.56
C GLY A 185 -16.59 -13.60 3.06
N ALA A 186 -15.82 -12.78 3.76
CA ALA A 186 -15.86 -12.71 5.22
C ALA A 186 -17.27 -12.32 5.70
N VAL A 187 -17.76 -12.98 6.76
CA VAL A 187 -19.10 -12.72 7.33
C VAL A 187 -19.06 -11.92 8.62
N GLY A 188 -17.87 -11.57 9.11
CA GLY A 188 -17.64 -10.69 10.24
C GLY A 188 -16.25 -10.09 10.13
N ILE A 189 -16.17 -8.76 10.07
CA ILE A 189 -14.91 -8.01 9.95
C ILE A 189 -14.85 -7.02 11.10
N TYR A 190 -13.88 -7.21 11.98
CA TYR A 190 -13.66 -6.37 13.15
C TYR A 190 -12.34 -5.64 13.02
N VAL A 191 -12.26 -4.44 13.58
CA VAL A 191 -11.05 -3.59 13.47
C VAL A 191 -10.59 -3.16 14.86
N SER A 192 -9.28 -3.23 15.08
CA SER A 192 -8.61 -2.65 16.25
C SER A 192 -7.96 -1.33 15.84
N GLU A 193 -8.48 -0.19 16.34
CA GLU A 193 -7.99 1.15 15.96
C GLU A 193 -8.19 2.15 17.09
N PRO A 194 -7.10 2.79 17.60
CA PRO A 194 -7.20 3.77 18.67
C PRO A 194 -7.59 5.19 18.19
N ASP A 195 -7.39 5.53 16.91
CA ASP A 195 -7.72 6.84 16.37
C ASP A 195 -9.21 6.93 16.04
N PRO A 196 -9.98 7.88 16.62
CA PRO A 196 -11.42 7.99 16.37
C PRO A 196 -11.77 8.28 14.91
N TYR A 197 -10.97 9.07 14.20
CA TYR A 197 -11.20 9.38 12.79
C TYR A 197 -11.02 8.13 11.93
N ARG A 198 -9.92 7.40 12.11
CA ARG A 198 -9.66 6.14 11.38
C ARG A 198 -10.68 5.07 11.75
N ALA A 199 -11.13 5.03 13.01
CA ALA A 199 -12.20 4.13 13.44
C ALA A 199 -13.52 4.40 12.71
N GLU A 200 -13.86 5.67 12.45
CA GLU A 200 -15.05 6.04 11.66
C GLU A 200 -14.89 5.61 10.20
N LYS A 201 -13.72 5.83 9.61
CA LYS A 201 -13.40 5.36 8.24
C LYS A 201 -13.50 3.82 8.14
N ALA A 202 -13.07 3.08 9.17
CA ALA A 202 -13.22 1.62 9.19
C ALA A 202 -14.70 1.19 9.19
N ARG A 203 -15.56 1.88 9.94
CA ARG A 203 -17.03 1.62 9.89
C ARG A 203 -17.59 1.95 8.51
N ALA A 204 -17.19 3.07 7.92
CA ALA A 204 -17.60 3.45 6.57
C ALA A 204 -17.14 2.44 5.49
N ALA A 205 -15.94 1.84 5.65
CA ALA A 205 -15.47 0.74 4.81
C ALA A 205 -16.29 -0.55 4.98
N GLY A 206 -17.05 -0.66 6.07
CA GLY A 206 -17.97 -1.76 6.35
C GLY A 206 -17.45 -2.76 7.38
N ALA A 207 -16.66 -2.32 8.35
CA ALA A 207 -16.34 -3.11 9.53
C ALA A 207 -17.59 -3.30 10.41
N ASP A 208 -17.84 -4.54 10.88
CA ASP A 208 -18.98 -4.87 11.74
C ASP A 208 -18.78 -4.40 13.18
N GLY A 209 -17.52 -4.19 13.60
CA GLY A 209 -17.18 -3.63 14.92
C GLY A 209 -15.78 -3.01 14.89
N VAL A 210 -15.61 -1.90 15.62
CA VAL A 210 -14.31 -1.23 15.77
C VAL A 210 -14.03 -1.01 17.24
N PHE A 211 -12.88 -1.46 17.72
CA PHE A 211 -12.49 -1.47 19.12
C PHE A 211 -11.21 -0.68 19.33
N ASP A 212 -11.18 0.14 20.37
CA ASP A 212 -10.00 0.91 20.76
C ASP A 212 -9.12 0.05 21.70
N PRO A 213 -7.93 -0.40 21.25
CA PRO A 213 -7.06 -1.26 22.06
C PRO A 213 -6.52 -0.58 23.33
N LYS A 214 -6.60 0.75 23.41
CA LYS A 214 -6.22 1.52 24.60
C LYS A 214 -7.30 1.49 25.70
N LYS A 215 -8.54 1.09 25.34
CA LYS A 215 -9.68 1.10 26.26
C LYS A 215 -10.18 -0.30 26.60
N VAL A 216 -9.97 -1.27 25.70
CA VAL A 216 -10.51 -2.62 25.88
C VAL A 216 -9.50 -3.69 25.50
N VAL A 217 -9.71 -4.90 25.99
CA VAL A 217 -9.02 -6.10 25.49
C VAL A 217 -9.72 -6.54 24.21
N VAL A 218 -9.09 -6.25 23.05
CA VAL A 218 -9.69 -6.47 21.73
C VAL A 218 -10.13 -7.91 21.53
N ALA A 219 -9.34 -8.90 21.99
CA ALA A 219 -9.67 -10.32 21.89
C ALA A 219 -11.03 -10.66 22.57
N ASP A 220 -11.33 -10.03 23.70
CA ASP A 220 -12.58 -10.28 24.44
C ASP A 220 -13.77 -9.60 23.75
N GLU A 221 -13.60 -8.36 23.29
CA GLU A 221 -14.68 -7.64 22.61
C GLU A 221 -15.02 -8.28 21.26
N VAL A 222 -13.99 -8.69 20.49
CA VAL A 222 -14.21 -9.43 19.25
C VAL A 222 -14.95 -10.74 19.54
N ARG A 223 -14.55 -11.50 20.56
CA ARG A 223 -15.21 -12.77 20.90
C ARG A 223 -16.68 -12.57 21.31
N LYS A 224 -16.99 -11.48 22.02
CA LYS A 224 -18.38 -11.11 22.38
C LYS A 224 -19.19 -10.75 21.14
N ALA A 225 -18.65 -9.91 20.25
CA ALA A 225 -19.34 -9.43 19.05
C ALA A 225 -19.51 -10.53 18.00
N ALA A 226 -18.47 -11.33 17.78
CA ALA A 226 -18.41 -12.39 16.78
C ALA A 226 -18.99 -13.74 17.24
N GLY A 227 -19.23 -13.91 18.54
CA GLY A 227 -19.65 -15.18 19.15
C GLY A 227 -18.54 -16.23 19.23
N ARG A 228 -17.36 -15.99 18.65
CA ARG A 228 -16.20 -16.88 18.63
C ARG A 228 -14.91 -16.10 18.33
N SER A 229 -13.76 -16.74 18.49
CA SER A 229 -12.50 -16.18 18.00
C SER A 229 -12.45 -16.21 16.46
N PRO A 230 -11.89 -15.17 15.80
CA PRO A 230 -11.85 -15.05 14.35
C PRO A 230 -10.91 -16.09 13.71
N ASP A 231 -11.15 -16.37 12.44
CA ASP A 231 -10.36 -17.32 11.64
C ASP A 231 -9.03 -16.74 11.23
N VAL A 232 -9.00 -15.42 11.00
CA VAL A 232 -7.88 -14.67 10.46
C VAL A 232 -7.68 -13.37 11.24
N VAL A 233 -6.41 -12.99 11.44
CA VAL A 233 -6.02 -11.64 11.86
C VAL A 233 -5.04 -11.08 10.83
N ILE A 234 -5.30 -9.88 10.34
CA ILE A 234 -4.39 -9.14 9.46
C ILE A 234 -3.82 -7.98 10.26
N ASP A 235 -2.52 -8.02 10.49
CA ASP A 235 -1.80 -6.95 11.17
C ASP A 235 -1.32 -5.91 10.16
N CYS A 236 -1.98 -4.75 10.14
CA CYS A 236 -1.60 -3.57 9.37
C CYS A 236 -1.00 -2.47 10.26
N ALA A 237 -0.88 -2.71 11.57
CA ALA A 237 -0.37 -1.74 12.53
C ALA A 237 1.17 -1.74 12.62
N GLY A 238 1.80 -2.93 12.51
CA GLY A 238 3.25 -3.06 12.54
C GLY A 238 3.92 -2.60 13.83
N THR A 239 3.20 -2.66 14.98
CA THR A 239 3.74 -2.25 16.27
C THR A 239 4.53 -3.37 16.94
N GLU A 240 5.32 -3.03 17.96
CA GLU A 240 6.14 -4.00 18.72
C GLU A 240 5.32 -5.14 19.35
N THR A 241 4.02 -4.92 19.59
CA THR A 241 3.14 -5.89 20.26
C THR A 241 2.08 -6.51 19.35
N SER A 242 1.84 -5.94 18.17
CA SER A 242 0.70 -6.30 17.32
C SER A 242 0.68 -7.78 16.91
N ILE A 243 1.83 -8.39 16.60
CA ILE A 243 1.90 -9.81 16.23
C ILE A 243 1.52 -10.71 17.42
N GLU A 244 2.01 -10.42 18.62
CA GLU A 244 1.65 -11.22 19.81
C GLU A 244 0.19 -11.00 20.21
N GLU A 245 -0.33 -9.78 20.10
CA GLU A 245 -1.76 -9.49 20.30
C GLU A 245 -2.62 -10.24 19.28
N ALA A 246 -2.18 -10.35 18.02
CA ALA A 246 -2.87 -11.13 17.00
C ALA A 246 -3.00 -12.62 17.39
N ALA A 247 -1.97 -13.20 18.02
CA ALA A 247 -2.02 -14.56 18.52
C ALA A 247 -3.06 -14.74 19.64
N ALA A 248 -3.26 -13.73 20.49
CA ALA A 248 -4.31 -13.75 21.51
C ALA A 248 -5.73 -13.71 20.91
N ILE A 249 -5.90 -12.96 19.82
CA ILE A 249 -7.18 -12.73 19.13
C ILE A 249 -7.61 -13.97 18.31
N VAL A 250 -6.73 -14.52 17.49
CA VAL A 250 -7.03 -15.55 16.50
C VAL A 250 -7.42 -16.89 17.18
N LYS A 251 -8.27 -17.67 16.52
CA LYS A 251 -8.65 -19.04 16.99
C LYS A 251 -7.47 -20.03 16.89
N ALA A 252 -7.62 -21.23 17.48
CA ALA A 252 -6.74 -22.36 17.21
C ALA A 252 -6.80 -22.74 15.70
N HIS A 253 -5.66 -23.13 15.12
CA HIS A 253 -5.46 -23.35 13.68
C HIS A 253 -5.81 -22.12 12.83
N GLY A 254 -5.83 -20.93 13.43
CA GLY A 254 -6.06 -19.68 12.72
C GLY A 254 -4.79 -19.13 12.07
N ARG A 255 -4.95 -18.06 11.31
CA ARG A 255 -3.85 -17.45 10.57
C ARG A 255 -3.68 -15.98 10.92
N VAL A 256 -2.43 -15.59 11.11
CA VAL A 256 -2.00 -14.21 11.25
C VAL A 256 -1.21 -13.82 10.00
N VAL A 257 -1.57 -12.70 9.38
CA VAL A 257 -0.84 -12.13 8.25
C VAL A 257 -0.32 -10.75 8.65
N ALA A 258 1.00 -10.61 8.71
CA ALA A 258 1.66 -9.34 8.98
C ALA A 258 1.91 -8.59 7.67
N LEU A 259 1.18 -7.49 7.48
CA LEU A 259 1.31 -6.51 6.39
C LEU A 259 2.03 -5.24 6.88
N GLY A 260 1.86 -4.89 8.16
CA GLY A 260 2.56 -3.77 8.77
C GLY A 260 4.07 -3.97 8.76
N VAL A 261 4.81 -2.90 8.47
CA VAL A 261 6.28 -2.94 8.47
C VAL A 261 6.77 -2.80 9.92
N HIS A 262 7.39 -3.85 10.43
CA HIS A 262 8.00 -3.86 11.76
C HIS A 262 9.45 -3.38 11.66
N MET A 263 9.73 -2.18 12.15
CA MET A 263 11.06 -1.56 12.12
C MET A 263 11.93 -1.90 13.34
N SER A 264 11.37 -2.63 14.32
CA SER A 264 12.05 -3.04 15.56
C SER A 264 11.90 -4.55 15.81
N ASN A 265 12.65 -5.06 16.79
CA ASN A 265 12.50 -6.43 17.24
C ASN A 265 11.14 -6.64 17.91
N VAL A 266 10.43 -7.69 17.51
CA VAL A 266 9.16 -8.10 18.10
C VAL A 266 9.39 -9.29 19.02
N ALA A 267 8.98 -9.16 20.28
CA ALA A 267 9.02 -10.27 21.23
C ALA A 267 7.79 -11.16 21.05
N LEU A 268 8.00 -12.43 20.82
CA LEU A 268 6.95 -13.45 20.75
C LEU A 268 7.07 -14.40 21.94
N PHE A 269 5.93 -14.84 22.48
CA PHE A 269 5.90 -15.93 23.42
C PHE A 269 5.48 -17.23 22.69
N PRO A 270 6.43 -18.07 22.28
CA PRO A 270 6.17 -19.21 21.38
C PRO A 270 5.09 -20.17 21.87
N MET A 271 4.91 -20.30 23.18
CA MET A 271 3.89 -21.20 23.75
C MET A 271 2.46 -20.78 23.34
N ASN A 272 2.18 -19.46 23.21
CA ASN A 272 0.86 -18.99 22.77
C ASN A 272 0.55 -19.43 21.34
N TRP A 273 1.55 -19.43 20.49
CA TRP A 273 1.48 -19.87 19.09
C TRP A 273 1.38 -21.39 18.99
N PHE A 274 2.24 -22.09 19.74
CA PHE A 274 2.31 -23.56 19.76
C PHE A 274 0.98 -24.19 20.23
N MET A 275 0.40 -23.71 21.32
CA MET A 275 -0.84 -24.28 21.89
C MET A 275 -2.07 -24.09 20.99
N LYS A 276 -2.03 -23.16 20.07
CA LYS A 276 -3.10 -22.91 19.09
C LYS A 276 -2.73 -23.37 17.68
N GLU A 277 -1.51 -23.84 17.43
CA GLU A 277 -0.98 -24.17 16.09
C GLU A 277 -1.24 -23.03 15.08
N ILE A 278 -0.91 -21.79 15.47
CA ILE A 278 -1.15 -20.59 14.65
C ILE A 278 -0.13 -20.54 13.52
N GLN A 279 -0.60 -20.17 12.32
CA GLN A 279 0.26 -19.88 11.17
C GLN A 279 0.51 -18.37 11.08
N LEU A 280 1.80 -17.97 11.00
CA LEU A 280 2.21 -16.59 10.77
C LEU A 280 2.78 -16.46 9.37
N HIS A 281 2.26 -15.51 8.60
CA HIS A 281 2.75 -15.15 7.28
C HIS A 281 3.12 -13.67 7.25
N PHE A 282 4.30 -13.36 6.71
CA PHE A 282 4.67 -11.99 6.36
C PHE A 282 4.33 -11.75 4.90
N SER A 283 3.68 -10.63 4.62
CA SER A 283 3.29 -10.24 3.27
C SER A 283 4.12 -9.04 2.83
N LEU A 284 4.88 -9.22 1.76
CA LEU A 284 5.66 -8.15 1.13
C LEU A 284 5.03 -7.80 -0.21
N ALA A 285 4.65 -6.54 -0.39
CA ALA A 285 4.11 -6.02 -1.64
C ALA A 285 3.06 -6.97 -2.28
N TYR A 286 3.23 -7.40 -3.52
CA TYR A 286 2.30 -8.23 -4.30
C TYR A 286 3.03 -8.91 -5.46
N ASN A 287 2.42 -9.94 -6.06
CA ASN A 287 2.90 -10.53 -7.31
C ASN A 287 2.29 -9.81 -8.53
N LEU A 288 2.78 -10.16 -9.75
CA LEU A 288 2.30 -9.52 -10.98
C LEU A 288 0.79 -9.68 -11.19
N GLY A 289 0.25 -10.88 -10.96
CA GLY A 289 -1.18 -11.13 -11.16
C GLY A 289 -2.07 -10.36 -10.18
N GLU A 290 -1.60 -10.15 -8.95
CA GLU A 290 -2.30 -9.33 -7.96
C GLU A 290 -2.31 -7.86 -8.37
N PHE A 291 -1.18 -7.31 -8.86
CA PHE A 291 -1.11 -5.94 -9.33
C PHE A 291 -2.00 -5.69 -10.56
N GLU A 292 -1.95 -6.57 -11.54
CA GLU A 292 -2.75 -6.48 -12.76
C GLU A 292 -4.25 -6.60 -12.47
N SER A 293 -4.65 -7.60 -11.67
CA SER A 293 -6.06 -7.81 -11.34
C SER A 293 -6.66 -6.69 -10.48
N SER A 294 -5.84 -5.98 -9.73
CA SER A 294 -6.24 -4.87 -8.85
C SER A 294 -6.91 -3.73 -9.61
N LEU A 295 -6.40 -3.36 -10.79
CA LEU A 295 -7.02 -2.33 -11.63
C LEU A 295 -8.45 -2.71 -12.05
N ALA A 296 -8.65 -3.96 -12.47
CA ALA A 296 -9.96 -4.44 -12.87
C ALA A 296 -10.95 -4.47 -11.68
N GLN A 297 -10.48 -4.75 -10.49
CA GLN A 297 -11.29 -4.73 -9.26
C GLN A 297 -11.68 -3.30 -8.90
N LEU A 298 -10.75 -2.35 -8.89
CA LEU A 298 -11.01 -0.94 -8.65
C LEU A 298 -12.00 -0.36 -9.66
N ALA A 299 -11.84 -0.66 -10.95
CA ALA A 299 -12.75 -0.23 -12.00
C ALA A 299 -14.20 -0.76 -11.82
N ARG A 300 -14.38 -1.87 -11.09
CA ARG A 300 -15.70 -2.43 -10.72
C ARG A 300 -16.25 -1.89 -9.40
N GLY A 301 -15.60 -0.90 -8.80
CA GLY A 301 -16.05 -0.31 -7.54
C GLY A 301 -15.69 -1.12 -6.30
N ALA A 302 -14.57 -1.86 -6.33
CA ALA A 302 -14.09 -2.63 -5.18
C ALA A 302 -13.83 -1.76 -3.93
N VAL A 303 -13.45 -0.50 -4.13
CA VAL A 303 -13.07 0.45 -3.08
C VAL A 303 -13.83 1.76 -3.29
N ASP A 304 -14.32 2.34 -2.21
CA ASP A 304 -14.77 3.73 -2.18
C ASP A 304 -13.56 4.62 -1.86
N PRO A 305 -13.05 5.41 -2.83
CA PRO A 305 -11.88 6.26 -2.62
C PRO A 305 -12.13 7.35 -1.56
N GLU A 306 -13.36 7.84 -1.37
CA GLU A 306 -13.70 8.88 -0.38
C GLU A 306 -13.54 8.38 1.07
N VAL A 307 -13.57 7.07 1.27
CA VAL A 307 -13.31 6.46 2.58
C VAL A 307 -11.80 6.36 2.83
N VAL A 308 -11.03 6.01 1.81
CA VAL A 308 -9.58 5.72 1.94
C VAL A 308 -8.74 6.99 1.84
N VAL A 309 -9.04 7.87 0.87
CA VAL A 309 -8.31 9.12 0.65
C VAL A 309 -8.89 10.20 1.55
N SER A 310 -8.07 10.74 2.44
CA SER A 310 -8.47 11.86 3.30
C SER A 310 -8.28 13.21 2.63
N ASP A 311 -7.23 13.34 1.81
CA ASP A 311 -6.87 14.60 1.19
C ASP A 311 -6.20 14.41 -0.17
N VAL A 312 -6.31 15.44 -1.02
CA VAL A 312 -5.55 15.59 -2.25
C VAL A 312 -4.91 16.97 -2.23
N VAL A 313 -3.60 17.02 -2.22
CA VAL A 313 -2.85 18.28 -2.11
C VAL A 313 -1.91 18.47 -3.30
N PRO A 314 -1.62 19.72 -3.68
CA PRO A 314 -0.68 19.98 -4.78
C PRO A 314 0.76 19.60 -4.39
N LEU A 315 1.61 19.33 -5.39
CA LEU A 315 2.99 18.90 -5.20
C LEU A 315 3.81 19.85 -4.31
N ASN A 316 3.56 21.16 -4.40
CA ASN A 316 4.27 22.16 -3.59
C ASN A 316 3.93 22.11 -2.09
N GLU A 317 2.90 21.38 -1.68
CA GLU A 317 2.49 21.18 -0.27
C GLU A 317 2.89 19.78 0.26
N ILE A 318 3.78 19.05 -0.44
CA ILE A 318 4.16 17.69 -0.05
C ILE A 318 4.82 17.61 1.33
N ALA A 319 5.63 18.60 1.70
CA ALA A 319 6.29 18.63 3.00
C ALA A 319 5.26 18.69 4.15
N GLU A 320 4.26 19.56 4.00
CA GLU A 320 3.14 19.68 4.94
C GLU A 320 2.29 18.42 4.97
N ALA A 321 2.11 17.74 3.82
CA ALA A 321 1.39 16.47 3.73
C ALA A 321 2.11 15.34 4.49
N PHE A 322 3.44 15.27 4.41
CA PHE A 322 4.24 14.33 5.20
C PHE A 322 4.07 14.59 6.71
N GLU A 323 4.18 15.85 7.15
CA GLU A 323 3.96 16.22 8.55
C GLU A 323 2.53 15.91 9.03
N ALA A 324 1.51 16.16 8.19
CA ALA A 324 0.12 15.87 8.52
C ALA A 324 -0.14 14.39 8.78
N LEU A 325 0.54 13.48 8.05
CA LEU A 325 0.37 12.04 8.22
C LEU A 325 0.97 11.47 9.52
N HIS A 326 1.86 12.21 10.20
CA HIS A 326 2.31 11.88 11.56
C HIS A 326 1.26 12.22 12.62
N ALA A 327 0.30 13.09 12.31
CA ALA A 327 -0.76 13.49 13.21
C ALA A 327 -2.04 12.62 13.01
N PRO A 328 -2.92 12.54 14.03
CA PRO A 328 -4.26 11.98 13.88
C PRO A 328 -5.11 12.74 12.87
N GLY A 329 -6.12 12.07 12.30
CA GLY A 329 -7.12 12.72 11.44
C GLY A 329 -6.87 12.57 9.93
N HIS A 330 -5.87 11.81 9.55
CA HIS A 330 -5.58 11.51 8.15
C HIS A 330 -5.44 10.00 7.91
N THR A 331 -5.76 9.58 6.67
CA THR A 331 -5.51 8.21 6.19
C THR A 331 -4.55 8.25 5.01
N LYS A 332 -5.04 8.28 3.78
CA LYS A 332 -4.23 8.40 2.57
C LYS A 332 -4.27 9.83 2.05
N ILE A 333 -3.11 10.44 1.83
CA ILE A 333 -2.97 11.70 1.09
C ILE A 333 -2.43 11.39 -0.29
N LEU A 334 -3.10 11.90 -1.32
CA LEU A 334 -2.63 11.87 -2.70
C LEU A 334 -1.99 13.22 -3.05
N ILE A 335 -0.85 13.18 -3.69
CA ILE A 335 -0.20 14.35 -4.25
C ILE A 335 -0.68 14.54 -5.69
N ASP A 336 -1.32 15.69 -5.98
CA ASP A 336 -1.56 16.16 -7.34
C ASP A 336 -0.22 16.67 -7.91
N CYS A 337 0.42 15.84 -8.72
CA CYS A 337 1.74 16.14 -9.26
C CYS A 337 1.73 17.23 -10.34
N GLN A 338 0.55 17.62 -10.84
CA GLN A 338 0.38 18.72 -11.81
C GLN A 338 -0.12 20.01 -11.15
N GLY A 339 -0.65 19.92 -9.93
CA GLY A 339 -1.01 21.07 -9.08
C GLY A 339 0.23 21.70 -8.49
N VAL A 340 0.66 22.86 -9.00
CA VAL A 340 1.91 23.57 -8.58
C VAL A 340 1.70 25.09 -8.54
#